data_a2f23f352dc6b4479b3dd86457ab2d69
#
_entry.id   a2f23f352dc6b4479b3dd86457ab2d69
#
_cell.length_a   1.000
_cell.length_b   1.000
_cell.length_c   1.000
_cell.angle_alpha   90.00
_cell.angle_beta   90.00
_cell.angle_gamma   90.00
#
_symmetry.space_group_name_H-M   'P 1'
#
loop_
_entity.id
_entity.type
_entity.pdbx_description
1 polymer ?
#
loop_
_entity_poly.entity_id
_entity_poly.type
_entity_poly.pdbx_seq_one_letter_code
_entity_poly.pdbx_strand_id
1 'polypeptide(L)'
;MTEKEKMQKHMLYDANYDEALAEERARAKDLCYEYNQLRPSDKEGQQALMKKLLGRTKGAFHIVAPFWCDYGYNIEIGENFFANHNTVILDCARVTFGDNVFVAPNCGFHTAGHPIDFERRNQGLEYAYPITVGDNVWIGAGVQVMPGVTIGSNVVIGGGSVVVKDIPDNSVAVGNPCRVIRAITEEDRKTCWDR
;
A
#
# COMPACT_ATOMS: atom_id res chain seq x y z
N MET A 1 16.22 23.29 -1.38
CA MET A 1 15.60 21.95 -1.23
C MET A 1 14.17 22.11 -1.70
N THR A 2 13.77 21.35 -2.72
CA THR A 2 12.38 21.31 -3.23
C THR A 2 11.46 20.59 -2.27
N GLU A 3 10.14 20.78 -2.41
CA GLU A 3 9.18 20.06 -1.58
C GLU A 3 9.27 18.54 -1.83
N LYS A 4 9.52 18.12 -3.07
CA LYS A 4 9.80 16.72 -3.42
C LYS A 4 11.05 16.17 -2.70
N GLU A 5 12.13 16.92 -2.61
CA GLU A 5 13.32 16.50 -1.86
C GLU A 5 13.04 16.39 -0.35
N LYS A 6 12.20 17.26 0.21
CA LYS A 6 11.75 17.16 1.61
C LYS A 6 10.90 15.91 1.82
N MET A 7 9.93 15.65 0.95
CA MET A 7 9.10 14.45 0.95
C MET A 7 9.97 13.18 0.95
N GLN A 8 10.95 13.09 0.05
CA GLN A 8 11.86 11.94 -0.06
C GLN A 8 12.77 11.77 1.17
N LYS A 9 13.03 12.83 1.91
CA LYS A 9 13.82 12.83 3.15
C LYS A 9 12.97 12.70 4.41
N HIS A 10 11.68 12.40 4.25
CA HIS A 10 10.72 12.25 5.36
C HIS A 10 10.62 13.49 6.26
N MET A 11 10.86 14.65 5.70
CA MET A 11 10.67 15.95 6.36
C MET A 11 9.24 16.44 6.17
N LEU A 12 8.83 17.44 6.95
CA LEU A 12 7.60 18.17 6.64
C LEU A 12 7.76 18.91 5.32
N TYR A 13 6.79 18.77 4.43
CA TYR A 13 6.78 19.37 3.10
C TYR A 13 5.40 19.93 2.77
N ASP A 14 5.34 20.85 1.83
CA ASP A 14 4.09 21.40 1.30
C ASP A 14 3.54 20.46 0.22
N ALA A 15 2.60 19.63 0.61
CA ALA A 15 1.96 18.67 -0.30
C ALA A 15 0.86 19.31 -1.16
N ASN A 16 0.20 20.36 -0.65
CA ASN A 16 -1.05 20.86 -1.24
C ASN A 16 -0.84 21.97 -2.25
N TYR A 17 0.17 22.81 -2.04
CA TYR A 17 0.36 24.03 -2.85
C TYR A 17 1.60 23.97 -3.75
N ASP A 18 2.46 22.94 -3.63
CA ASP A 18 3.58 22.72 -4.57
C ASP A 18 3.05 22.25 -5.91
N GLU A 19 3.23 23.07 -6.95
CA GLU A 19 2.71 22.82 -8.30
C GLU A 19 3.29 21.55 -8.92
N ALA A 20 4.60 21.28 -8.71
CA ALA A 20 5.26 20.12 -9.29
C ALA A 20 4.72 18.81 -8.71
N LEU A 21 4.49 18.75 -7.39
CA LEU A 21 3.87 17.59 -6.75
C LEU A 21 2.40 17.42 -7.16
N ALA A 22 1.67 18.53 -7.32
CA ALA A 22 0.28 18.49 -7.78
C ALA A 22 0.18 17.93 -9.21
N GLU A 23 1.04 18.34 -10.13
CA GLU A 23 1.11 17.81 -11.49
C GLU A 23 1.47 16.33 -11.54
N GLU A 24 2.42 15.87 -10.69
CA GLU A 24 2.76 14.45 -10.62
C GLU A 24 1.60 13.61 -10.14
N ARG A 25 0.88 14.06 -9.11
CA ARG A 25 -0.34 13.38 -8.64
C ARG A 25 -1.45 13.37 -9.70
N ALA A 26 -1.63 14.46 -10.42
CA ALA A 26 -2.61 14.51 -11.50
C ALA A 26 -2.32 13.46 -12.58
N ARG A 27 -1.06 13.35 -13.03
CA ARG A 27 -0.63 12.33 -14.00
C ARG A 27 -0.87 10.90 -13.50
N ALA A 28 -0.58 10.63 -12.23
CA ALA A 28 -0.84 9.30 -11.66
C ALA A 28 -2.35 8.99 -11.59
N LYS A 29 -3.17 9.98 -11.21
CA LYS A 29 -4.63 9.84 -11.18
C LYS A 29 -5.23 9.62 -12.56
N ASP A 30 -4.72 10.27 -13.59
CA ASP A 30 -5.13 10.03 -14.98
C ASP A 30 -4.82 8.58 -15.39
N LEU A 31 -3.63 8.06 -15.07
CA LEU A 31 -3.29 6.65 -15.34
C LEU A 31 -4.17 5.67 -14.54
N CYS A 32 -4.48 5.98 -13.28
CA CYS A 32 -5.43 5.20 -12.51
C CYS A 32 -6.83 5.23 -13.15
N TYR A 33 -7.28 6.39 -13.61
CA TYR A 33 -8.57 6.52 -14.30
C TYR A 33 -8.59 5.67 -15.57
N GLU A 34 -7.58 5.78 -16.43
CA GLU A 34 -7.46 4.97 -17.65
C GLU A 34 -7.49 3.47 -17.30
N TYR A 35 -6.72 3.04 -16.31
CA TYR A 35 -6.70 1.66 -15.84
C TYR A 35 -8.08 1.17 -15.38
N ASN A 36 -8.77 1.98 -14.59
CA ASN A 36 -10.06 1.63 -14.02
C ASN A 36 -11.20 1.58 -15.05
N GLN A 37 -10.99 2.14 -16.24
CA GLN A 37 -11.95 2.07 -17.36
C GLN A 37 -11.69 0.91 -18.32
N LEU A 38 -10.56 0.21 -18.18
CA LEU A 38 -10.28 -0.96 -19.03
C LEU A 38 -11.25 -2.10 -18.75
N ARG A 39 -11.60 -2.83 -19.81
CA ARG A 39 -12.38 -4.06 -19.67
C ARG A 39 -11.60 -5.08 -18.82
N PRO A 40 -12.26 -5.82 -17.90
CA PRO A 40 -11.58 -6.85 -17.12
C PRO A 40 -10.92 -7.96 -17.96
N SER A 41 -11.34 -8.13 -19.22
CA SER A 41 -10.76 -9.08 -20.17
C SER A 41 -9.50 -8.57 -20.86
N ASP A 42 -9.23 -7.26 -20.84
CA ASP A 42 -8.03 -6.65 -21.44
C ASP A 42 -6.83 -6.76 -20.49
N LYS A 43 -6.27 -7.96 -20.42
CA LYS A 43 -5.14 -8.24 -19.50
C LYS A 43 -3.85 -7.56 -19.94
N GLU A 44 -3.62 -7.43 -21.23
CA GLU A 44 -2.42 -6.79 -21.78
C GLU A 44 -2.44 -5.28 -21.52
N GLY A 45 -3.56 -4.60 -21.76
CA GLY A 45 -3.74 -3.19 -21.43
C GLY A 45 -3.59 -2.91 -19.94
N GLN A 46 -4.20 -3.74 -19.10
CA GLN A 46 -4.06 -3.64 -17.64
C GLN A 46 -2.59 -3.75 -17.19
N GLN A 47 -1.86 -4.75 -17.70
CA GLN A 47 -0.45 -4.95 -17.38
C GLN A 47 0.42 -3.77 -17.87
N ALA A 48 0.18 -3.26 -19.07
CA ALA A 48 0.93 -2.16 -19.65
C ALA A 48 0.77 -0.87 -18.84
N LEU A 49 -0.48 -0.52 -18.46
CA LEU A 49 -0.75 0.68 -17.65
C LEU A 49 -0.14 0.57 -16.26
N MET A 50 -0.27 -0.59 -15.58
CA MET A 50 0.33 -0.77 -14.26
C MET A 50 1.87 -0.70 -14.31
N LYS A 51 2.52 -1.28 -15.32
CA LYS A 51 3.98 -1.15 -15.50
C LYS A 51 4.42 0.29 -15.77
N LYS A 52 3.56 1.11 -16.40
CA LYS A 52 3.82 2.54 -16.62
C LYS A 52 3.64 3.36 -15.33
N LEU A 53 2.68 2.97 -14.48
CA LEU A 53 2.33 3.68 -13.26
C LEU A 53 3.27 3.34 -12.10
N LEU A 54 3.56 2.06 -11.88
CA LEU A 54 4.30 1.59 -10.72
C LEU A 54 5.82 1.76 -10.90
N GLY A 55 6.50 2.06 -9.80
CA GLY A 55 7.94 2.27 -9.78
C GLY A 55 8.73 1.02 -10.14
N ARG A 56 8.30 -0.15 -9.61
CA ARG A 56 8.93 -1.44 -9.94
C ARG A 56 7.95 -2.60 -9.81
N THR A 57 8.03 -3.50 -10.79
CA THR A 57 7.33 -4.81 -10.76
C THR A 57 8.36 -5.91 -11.02
N LYS A 58 8.42 -6.94 -10.15
CA LYS A 58 9.43 -7.99 -10.25
C LYS A 58 9.03 -9.09 -11.24
N GLY A 59 7.80 -9.58 -11.18
CA GLY A 59 7.35 -10.72 -11.95
C GLY A 59 5.87 -10.64 -12.30
N ALA A 60 5.18 -11.76 -12.20
CA ALA A 60 3.74 -11.82 -12.39
C ALA A 60 3.01 -11.08 -11.27
N PHE A 61 2.01 -10.31 -11.64
CA PHE A 61 1.13 -9.63 -10.67
C PHE A 61 -0.28 -9.49 -11.25
N HIS A 62 -1.25 -9.31 -10.36
CA HIS A 62 -2.60 -8.98 -10.74
C HIS A 62 -3.21 -7.98 -9.76
N ILE A 63 -3.67 -6.85 -10.28
CA ILE A 63 -4.39 -5.82 -9.52
C ILE A 63 -5.79 -5.75 -10.11
N VAL A 64 -6.81 -5.83 -9.27
CA VAL A 64 -8.21 -5.77 -9.72
C VAL A 64 -8.71 -4.34 -9.59
N ALA A 65 -9.24 -3.78 -10.67
CA ALA A 65 -9.84 -2.45 -10.67
C ALA A 65 -11.09 -2.38 -9.74
N PRO A 66 -11.38 -1.21 -9.15
CA PRO A 66 -10.59 0.01 -9.22
C PRO A 66 -9.36 0.00 -8.29
N PHE A 67 -8.32 0.70 -8.73
CA PHE A 67 -7.08 0.93 -7.99
C PHE A 67 -6.76 2.43 -7.99
N TRP A 68 -6.23 2.96 -6.88
CA TRP A 68 -5.84 4.35 -6.76
C TRP A 68 -4.52 4.52 -6.02
N CYS A 69 -3.70 5.47 -6.47
CA CYS A 69 -2.48 5.89 -5.79
C CYS A 69 -2.26 7.40 -5.94
N ASP A 70 -1.27 7.95 -5.22
CA ASP A 70 -0.90 9.36 -5.34
C ASP A 70 0.12 9.59 -6.46
N TYR A 71 1.18 8.81 -6.50
CA TYR A 71 2.28 8.98 -7.47
C TYR A 71 2.53 7.74 -8.31
N GLY A 72 2.35 6.55 -7.75
CA GLY A 72 2.62 5.25 -8.37
C GLY A 72 4.11 4.88 -8.41
N TYR A 73 5.00 5.82 -8.73
CA TYR A 73 6.43 5.54 -8.87
C TYR A 73 7.13 5.17 -7.53
N ASN A 74 6.51 5.41 -6.39
CA ASN A 74 7.01 4.98 -5.08
C ASN A 74 6.51 3.57 -4.68
N ILE A 75 5.73 2.90 -5.53
CA ILE A 75 5.20 1.56 -5.26
C ILE A 75 6.09 0.52 -5.95
N GLU A 76 6.60 -0.42 -5.16
CA GLU A 76 7.37 -1.57 -5.63
C GLU A 76 6.66 -2.86 -5.24
N ILE A 77 6.43 -3.76 -6.20
CA ILE A 77 5.77 -5.04 -5.97
C ILE A 77 6.64 -6.22 -6.38
N GLY A 78 6.63 -7.25 -5.56
CA GLY A 78 7.33 -8.51 -5.78
C GLY A 78 6.63 -9.41 -6.80
N GLU A 79 7.09 -10.66 -6.87
CA GLU A 79 6.50 -11.68 -7.73
C GLU A 79 5.21 -12.24 -7.09
N ASN A 80 4.25 -12.67 -7.95
CA ASN A 80 2.94 -13.18 -7.53
C ASN A 80 2.15 -12.23 -6.62
N PHE A 81 2.29 -10.93 -6.83
CA PHE A 81 1.50 -9.94 -6.11
C PHE A 81 0.05 -9.96 -6.60
N PHE A 82 -0.88 -10.02 -5.66
CA PHE A 82 -2.31 -9.90 -5.94
C PHE A 82 -2.94 -8.81 -5.08
N ALA A 83 -3.63 -7.86 -5.69
CA ALA A 83 -4.49 -6.90 -5.00
C ALA A 83 -5.91 -6.96 -5.55
N ASN A 84 -6.86 -7.07 -4.64
CA ASN A 84 -8.29 -7.12 -4.95
C ASN A 84 -8.87 -5.70 -5.08
N HIS A 85 -10.17 -5.61 -5.38
CA HIS A 85 -10.90 -4.37 -5.63
C HIS A 85 -10.70 -3.30 -4.54
N ASN A 86 -10.69 -2.05 -4.97
CA ASN A 86 -10.63 -0.87 -4.09
C ASN A 86 -9.35 -0.83 -3.23
N THR A 87 -8.23 -1.30 -3.75
CA THR A 87 -6.95 -1.06 -3.11
C THR A 87 -6.50 0.37 -3.35
N VAL A 88 -6.16 1.08 -2.26
CA VAL A 88 -5.67 2.46 -2.27
C VAL A 88 -4.26 2.49 -1.68
N ILE A 89 -3.31 3.07 -2.40
CA ILE A 89 -1.94 3.25 -1.92
C ILE A 89 -1.56 4.72 -2.02
N LEU A 90 -1.55 5.43 -0.88
CA LEU A 90 -1.08 6.81 -0.82
C LEU A 90 0.44 6.80 -0.66
N ASP A 91 1.13 6.77 -1.80
CA ASP A 91 2.57 6.53 -1.90
C ASP A 91 3.40 7.82 -1.90
N CYS A 92 3.15 8.72 -0.96
CA CYS A 92 4.00 9.89 -0.73
C CYS A 92 5.41 9.51 -0.23
N ALA A 93 5.55 8.33 0.40
CA ALA A 93 6.82 7.65 0.62
C ALA A 93 6.77 6.26 -0.01
N ARG A 94 7.90 5.56 -0.04
CA ARG A 94 8.00 4.23 -0.66
C ARG A 94 7.07 3.23 0.01
N VAL A 95 6.37 2.44 -0.80
CA VAL A 95 5.59 1.26 -0.39
C VAL A 95 6.15 0.05 -1.11
N THR A 96 6.72 -0.88 -0.36
CA THR A 96 7.36 -2.08 -0.90
C THR A 96 6.59 -3.32 -0.46
N PHE A 97 6.27 -4.17 -1.43
CA PHE A 97 5.72 -5.50 -1.20
C PHE A 97 6.69 -6.56 -1.66
N GLY A 98 6.93 -7.58 -0.84
CA GLY A 98 7.69 -8.77 -1.17
C GLY A 98 6.97 -9.69 -2.15
N ASP A 99 7.46 -10.92 -2.24
CA ASP A 99 6.91 -11.95 -3.11
C ASP A 99 5.70 -12.66 -2.45
N ASN A 100 4.73 -13.10 -3.26
CA ASN A 100 3.53 -13.83 -2.81
C ASN A 100 2.69 -13.04 -1.78
N VAL A 101 2.44 -11.77 -2.05
CA VAL A 101 1.59 -10.93 -1.20
C VAL A 101 0.18 -10.89 -1.78
N PHE A 102 -0.82 -11.22 -0.94
CA PHE A 102 -2.23 -11.19 -1.29
C PHE A 102 -2.95 -10.12 -0.48
N VAL A 103 -3.53 -9.14 -1.19
CA VAL A 103 -4.30 -8.04 -0.59
C VAL A 103 -5.77 -8.24 -0.94
N ALA A 104 -6.61 -8.40 0.08
CA ALA A 104 -8.06 -8.53 -0.06
C ALA A 104 -8.74 -7.18 -0.36
N PRO A 105 -10.06 -7.14 -0.65
CA PRO A 105 -10.74 -5.91 -1.04
C PRO A 105 -10.71 -4.80 0.01
N ASN A 106 -10.78 -3.55 -0.46
CA ASN A 106 -10.95 -2.34 0.36
C ASN A 106 -9.78 -2.06 1.31
N CYS A 107 -8.57 -2.47 0.95
CA CYS A 107 -7.36 -2.22 1.74
C CYS A 107 -6.72 -0.88 1.39
N GLY A 108 -6.12 -0.24 2.42
CA GLY A 108 -5.40 1.02 2.28
C GLY A 108 -3.98 0.93 2.84
N PHE A 109 -3.03 1.55 2.13
CA PHE A 109 -1.64 1.72 2.56
C PHE A 109 -1.33 3.21 2.53
N HIS A 110 -1.22 3.82 3.70
CA HIS A 110 -1.16 5.26 3.87
C HIS A 110 0.22 5.66 4.38
N THR A 111 1.08 6.16 3.51
CA THR A 111 2.42 6.61 3.92
C THR A 111 2.40 8.02 4.49
N ALA A 112 1.38 8.82 4.16
CA ALA A 112 1.28 10.22 4.52
C ALA A 112 0.46 10.47 5.80
N GLY A 113 0.80 11.55 6.48
CA GLY A 113 0.03 12.09 7.57
C GLY A 113 0.27 13.58 7.73
N HIS A 114 -0.61 14.25 8.47
CA HIS A 114 -0.52 15.68 8.75
C HIS A 114 -0.06 15.94 10.18
N PRO A 115 0.55 17.12 10.46
CA PRO A 115 0.83 17.54 11.82
C PRO A 115 -0.42 17.53 12.71
N ILE A 116 -0.27 17.09 13.95
CA ILE A 116 -1.34 17.16 14.95
C ILE A 116 -1.69 18.61 15.25
N ASP A 117 -0.67 19.48 15.31
CA ASP A 117 -0.85 20.91 15.44
C ASP A 117 -1.65 21.48 14.25
N PHE A 118 -2.77 22.16 14.57
CA PHE A 118 -3.71 22.62 13.55
C PHE A 118 -3.15 23.77 12.71
N GLU A 119 -2.30 24.63 13.24
CA GLU A 119 -1.75 25.76 12.50
C GLU A 119 -0.83 25.28 11.39
N ARG A 120 0.01 24.27 11.68
CA ARG A 120 0.86 23.62 10.67
C ARG A 120 0.05 22.78 9.69
N ARG A 121 -0.97 22.07 10.16
CA ARG A 121 -1.84 21.30 9.30
C ARG A 121 -2.61 22.20 8.31
N ASN A 122 -3.08 23.34 8.78
CA ASN A 122 -3.80 24.32 7.93
C ASN A 122 -2.90 25.00 6.89
N GLN A 123 -1.59 24.93 7.05
CA GLN A 123 -0.61 25.34 6.02
C GLN A 123 -0.45 24.29 4.91
N GLY A 124 -1.17 23.17 4.98
CA GLY A 124 -1.08 22.10 3.98
C GLY A 124 0.14 21.18 4.14
N LEU A 125 0.83 21.27 5.28
CA LEU A 125 2.01 20.46 5.52
C LEU A 125 1.67 18.98 5.76
N GLU A 126 2.50 18.12 5.18
CA GLU A 126 2.48 16.67 5.34
C GLU A 126 3.85 16.13 5.79
N TYR A 127 3.83 14.95 6.35
CA TYR A 127 5.00 14.06 6.46
C TYR A 127 4.68 12.73 5.77
N ALA A 128 5.70 12.00 5.36
CA ALA A 128 5.50 10.67 4.79
C ALA A 128 6.57 9.69 5.26
N TYR A 129 6.14 8.49 5.70
CA TYR A 129 7.02 7.41 6.13
C TYR A 129 6.75 6.14 5.34
N PRO A 130 7.80 5.38 4.95
CA PRO A 130 7.66 4.21 4.10
C PRO A 130 6.88 3.09 4.78
N ILE A 131 6.20 2.29 3.97
CA ILE A 131 5.57 1.03 4.39
C ILE A 131 6.30 -0.11 3.71
N THR A 132 6.64 -1.14 4.49
CA THR A 132 7.26 -2.36 3.98
C THR A 132 6.43 -3.57 4.35
N VAL A 133 6.16 -4.42 3.35
CA VAL A 133 5.48 -5.71 3.54
C VAL A 133 6.41 -6.80 3.03
N GLY A 134 6.74 -7.77 3.86
CA GLY A 134 7.60 -8.91 3.54
C GLY A 134 6.97 -9.91 2.57
N ASP A 135 7.57 -11.10 2.50
CA ASP A 135 7.12 -12.17 1.61
C ASP A 135 6.02 -13.02 2.27
N ASN A 136 5.17 -13.66 1.43
CA ASN A 136 4.15 -14.61 1.89
C ASN A 136 3.17 -13.97 2.89
N VAL A 137 2.63 -12.80 2.57
CA VAL A 137 1.73 -12.05 3.44
C VAL A 137 0.32 -12.06 2.89
N TRP A 138 -0.65 -12.35 3.74
CA TRP A 138 -2.07 -12.18 3.44
C TRP A 138 -2.68 -11.04 4.25
N ILE A 139 -3.13 -10.02 3.54
CA ILE A 139 -3.83 -8.85 4.08
C ILE A 139 -5.34 -9.05 3.90
N GLY A 140 -6.06 -9.23 4.99
CA GLY A 140 -7.52 -9.41 5.00
C GLY A 140 -8.30 -8.16 4.55
N ALA A 141 -9.57 -8.35 4.19
CA ALA A 141 -10.40 -7.28 3.65
C ALA A 141 -10.54 -6.08 4.63
N GLY A 142 -10.50 -4.87 4.07
CA GLY A 142 -10.69 -3.63 4.84
C GLY A 142 -9.52 -3.23 5.75
N VAL A 143 -8.37 -3.88 5.63
CA VAL A 143 -7.17 -3.55 6.42
C VAL A 143 -6.63 -2.19 6.01
N GLN A 144 -6.24 -1.39 7.01
CA GLN A 144 -5.60 -0.09 6.83
C GLN A 144 -4.21 -0.12 7.47
N VAL A 145 -3.17 0.16 6.69
CA VAL A 145 -1.77 0.21 7.14
C VAL A 145 -1.31 1.65 7.23
N MET A 146 -0.82 2.05 8.40
CA MET A 146 -0.45 3.44 8.71
C MET A 146 1.01 3.76 8.39
N PRO A 147 1.39 5.05 8.34
CA PRO A 147 2.74 5.47 7.97
C PRO A 147 3.84 4.82 8.81
N GLY A 148 4.92 4.40 8.17
CA GLY A 148 6.13 3.90 8.82
C GLY A 148 6.07 2.44 9.27
N VAL A 149 5.00 1.72 8.96
CA VAL A 149 4.81 0.34 9.42
C VAL A 149 5.61 -0.65 8.55
N THR A 150 6.27 -1.59 9.22
CA THR A 150 6.84 -2.80 8.62
C THR A 150 6.02 -4.03 9.02
N ILE A 151 5.54 -4.77 8.03
CA ILE A 151 4.92 -6.09 8.20
C ILE A 151 5.95 -7.12 7.73
N GLY A 152 6.34 -8.03 8.61
CA GLY A 152 7.31 -9.08 8.32
C GLY A 152 6.81 -10.11 7.32
N SER A 153 7.58 -11.18 7.15
CA SER A 153 7.27 -12.28 6.23
C SER A 153 6.45 -13.37 6.92
N ASN A 154 5.69 -14.13 6.11
CA ASN A 154 4.77 -15.17 6.60
C ASN A 154 3.78 -14.62 7.66
N VAL A 155 3.03 -13.59 7.28
CA VAL A 155 2.10 -12.86 8.17
C VAL A 155 0.68 -12.91 7.61
N VAL A 156 -0.28 -13.08 8.49
CA VAL A 156 -1.72 -12.93 8.20
C VAL A 156 -2.26 -11.76 9.01
N ILE A 157 -2.81 -10.76 8.32
CA ILE A 157 -3.53 -9.66 8.95
C ILE A 157 -5.04 -9.89 8.77
N GLY A 158 -5.76 -10.05 9.87
CA GLY A 158 -7.21 -10.27 9.84
C GLY A 158 -7.98 -9.04 9.35
N GLY A 159 -9.11 -9.30 8.67
CA GLY A 159 -9.93 -8.25 8.06
C GLY A 159 -10.38 -7.16 9.04
N GLY A 160 -10.52 -5.94 8.55
CA GLY A 160 -10.92 -4.76 9.34
C GLY A 160 -9.86 -4.23 10.31
N SER A 161 -8.64 -4.75 10.25
CA SER A 161 -7.55 -4.32 11.14
C SER A 161 -6.98 -2.95 10.74
N VAL A 162 -6.53 -2.19 11.75
CA VAL A 162 -5.76 -0.95 11.56
C VAL A 162 -4.36 -1.15 12.11
N VAL A 163 -3.39 -1.29 11.20
CA VAL A 163 -2.00 -1.60 11.54
C VAL A 163 -1.23 -0.30 11.78
N VAL A 164 -0.93 -0.03 13.05
CA VAL A 164 -0.29 1.21 13.53
C VAL A 164 1.11 0.97 14.10
N LYS A 165 1.58 -0.28 14.12
CA LYS A 165 2.89 -0.70 14.61
C LYS A 165 3.38 -1.87 13.78
N ASP A 166 4.68 -2.10 13.79
CA ASP A 166 5.31 -3.22 13.11
C ASP A 166 4.74 -4.56 13.56
N ILE A 167 4.63 -5.48 12.61
CA ILE A 167 4.20 -6.85 12.81
C ILE A 167 5.38 -7.77 12.51
N PRO A 168 5.84 -8.59 13.48
CA PRO A 168 6.96 -9.50 13.27
C PRO A 168 6.61 -10.65 12.32
N ASP A 169 7.63 -11.30 11.80
CA ASP A 169 7.51 -12.51 10.99
C ASP A 169 6.69 -13.60 11.68
N ASN A 170 6.13 -14.51 10.89
CA ASN A 170 5.43 -15.71 11.34
C ASN A 170 4.26 -15.42 12.28
N SER A 171 3.47 -14.38 12.02
CA SER A 171 2.44 -13.88 12.93
C SER A 171 1.06 -13.85 12.31
N VAL A 172 0.06 -14.10 13.16
CA VAL A 172 -1.34 -13.72 12.91
C VAL A 172 -1.67 -12.50 13.76
N ALA A 173 -2.09 -11.40 13.13
CA ALA A 173 -2.43 -10.14 13.80
C ALA A 173 -3.81 -9.65 13.38
N VAL A 174 -4.56 -9.08 14.32
CA VAL A 174 -5.94 -8.63 14.09
C VAL A 174 -6.30 -7.41 14.93
N GLY A 175 -7.32 -6.68 14.53
CA GLY A 175 -8.04 -5.71 15.33
C GLY A 175 -7.70 -4.24 15.04
N ASN A 176 -8.36 -3.35 15.77
CA ASN A 176 -8.13 -1.91 15.74
C ASN A 176 -7.96 -1.39 17.18
N PRO A 177 -6.74 -1.01 17.60
CA PRO A 177 -5.49 -1.14 16.85
C PRO A 177 -5.05 -2.61 16.68
N CYS A 178 -4.43 -2.93 15.56
CA CYS A 178 -3.96 -4.29 15.23
C CYS A 178 -2.91 -4.78 16.23
N ARG A 179 -3.04 -6.05 16.64
CA ARG A 179 -2.11 -6.72 17.58
C ARG A 179 -1.86 -8.16 17.12
N VAL A 180 -0.65 -8.62 17.32
CA VAL A 180 -0.32 -10.04 17.19
C VAL A 180 -1.12 -10.82 18.23
N ILE A 181 -1.87 -11.82 17.78
CA ILE A 181 -2.67 -12.70 18.63
C ILE A 181 -2.04 -14.08 18.82
N ARG A 182 -1.23 -14.53 17.86
CA ARG A 182 -0.46 -15.77 17.93
C ARG A 182 0.60 -15.85 16.83
N ALA A 183 1.52 -16.77 17.00
CA ALA A 183 2.43 -17.18 15.93
C ALA A 183 1.72 -18.12 14.93
N ILE A 184 2.23 -18.17 13.71
CA ILE A 184 1.90 -19.21 12.72
C ILE A 184 2.76 -20.44 13.06
N THR A 185 2.16 -21.63 13.08
CA THR A 185 2.79 -22.88 13.47
C THR A 185 2.59 -23.99 12.43
N GLU A 186 3.25 -25.14 12.60
CA GLU A 186 3.05 -26.32 11.74
C GLU A 186 1.61 -26.87 11.79
N GLU A 187 0.87 -26.59 12.88
CA GLU A 187 -0.55 -26.98 12.97
C GLU A 187 -1.42 -26.22 11.95
N ASP A 188 -1.07 -24.99 11.58
CA ASP A 188 -1.78 -24.21 10.55
C ASP A 188 -1.71 -24.89 9.16
N ARG A 189 -0.66 -25.68 8.91
CA ARG A 189 -0.50 -26.48 7.68
C ARG A 189 -1.46 -27.67 7.63
N LYS A 190 -1.84 -28.18 8.79
CA LYS A 190 -2.71 -29.36 8.92
C LYS A 190 -4.20 -28.99 8.97
N THR A 191 -4.51 -27.71 9.07
CA THR A 191 -5.91 -27.24 9.14
C THR A 191 -6.63 -27.65 7.85
N CYS A 192 -7.55 -28.58 7.98
CA CYS A 192 -8.46 -28.98 6.92
C CYS A 192 -9.70 -28.08 6.95
N TRP A 193 -10.03 -27.48 5.81
CA TRP A 193 -11.19 -26.61 5.67
C TRP A 193 -12.46 -27.38 5.27
N ASP A 194 -12.42 -28.70 5.37
CA ASP A 194 -13.59 -29.55 5.16
C ASP A 194 -14.58 -29.34 6.34
N ARG A 195 -15.68 -28.66 6.07
CA ARG A 195 -16.79 -28.47 7.00
C ARG A 195 -17.98 -29.29 6.55
#